data_4d6c91a53de9743972f5976f95a7b709
#
_entry.id   4d6c91a53de9743972f5976f95a7b709
#
_cell.length_a   1.000
_cell.length_b   1.000
_cell.length_c   1.000
_cell.angle_alpha   90.00
_cell.angle_beta   90.00
_cell.angle_gamma   90.00
#
_symmetry.space_group_name_H-M   'P 1'
#
loop_
_entity.id
_entity.type
_entity.pdbx_description
1 polymer ?
#
loop_
_entity_poly.entity_id
_entity_poly.type
_entity_poly.pdbx_seq_one_letter_code
_entity_poly.pdbx_strand_id
1 'polypeptide(L)'
;MKYGITLLFIASLLIGQQREIKVGGGPFPNERPAGVKCISGEERSYIMDHMLQIDWNTMRDTVMFQDPMGNGGMVNNNDSVNHHITNYIDENPANGWIQDYSCNYVTYDGHRGTDIAIGGFYHMDEMDNPILAAAPGVVTYTHDGEFDRYNYWNNSAVSNTVVVSHSDGNNTFYLHMKKESVAVSVGDTVSTGDTLGFVGSSGISNGAHLHFEVQDENGNVIDPWEGNCSPDLSLWIDQLPFIGDTTIYEQKLLWYVSTSYPNADLNLNYLTSENLPVIEHINPGEYFLQYVLIRNLFITDTLKRRYYRDGEFVTEYNWVPGQTTWWPAGIEYMTQSFWYFWGNWWTGGIALGNWTVQFFINSNLVGENSFICDDIPNQAPTVDLQQFEVELGETITDEFTVTDDGNPFWFNLESDPNNGGSIELYGGRRRKFSYTAPMDFNGSDVIGVSATDDRGVTGPT
;
A
#
# COMPACT_ATOMS: atom_id res chain seq x y z
N MET A 1 -67.84 -17.57 -38.05
CA MET A 1 -66.50 -17.09 -38.17
C MET A 1 -66.03 -16.71 -36.77
N LYS A 2 -65.13 -17.50 -36.21
CA LYS A 2 -64.50 -17.20 -34.89
C LYS A 2 -63.13 -16.65 -35.20
N TYR A 3 -62.84 -15.39 -34.80
CA TYR A 3 -61.54 -14.79 -34.88
C TYR A 3 -60.78 -15.13 -33.59
N GLY A 4 -59.68 -15.91 -33.72
CA GLY A 4 -58.72 -16.12 -32.64
C GLY A 4 -57.75 -14.99 -32.64
N ILE A 5 -57.66 -14.26 -31.52
CA ILE A 5 -56.60 -13.29 -31.28
C ILE A 5 -55.43 -14.02 -30.56
N THR A 6 -54.32 -14.20 -31.25
CA THR A 6 -53.08 -14.68 -30.65
C THR A 6 -52.39 -13.48 -30.05
N LEU A 7 -52.37 -13.36 -28.72
CA LEU A 7 -51.53 -12.41 -27.98
C LEU A 7 -50.12 -12.97 -27.95
N LEU A 8 -49.24 -12.37 -28.74
CA LEU A 8 -47.77 -12.57 -28.62
C LEU A 8 -47.30 -11.77 -27.39
N PHE A 9 -47.01 -12.44 -26.31
CA PHE A 9 -46.23 -11.85 -25.24
C PHE A 9 -44.77 -11.78 -25.70
N ILE A 10 -44.34 -10.61 -26.16
CA ILE A 10 -42.95 -10.29 -26.28
C ILE A 10 -42.46 -10.02 -24.86
N ALA A 11 -41.84 -11.02 -24.26
CA ALA A 11 -41.03 -10.78 -23.08
C ALA A 11 -39.85 -9.91 -23.55
N SER A 12 -39.99 -8.59 -23.42
CA SER A 12 -38.84 -7.69 -23.48
C SER A 12 -37.95 -8.06 -22.33
N LEU A 13 -36.82 -8.73 -22.64
CA LEU A 13 -35.69 -8.74 -21.73
C LEU A 13 -35.32 -7.26 -21.51
N LEU A 14 -35.78 -6.70 -20.42
CA LEU A 14 -35.25 -5.48 -19.87
C LEU A 14 -33.82 -5.86 -19.35
N ILE A 15 -32.87 -5.84 -20.27
CA ILE A 15 -31.48 -5.71 -19.87
C ILE A 15 -31.40 -4.34 -19.18
N GLY A 16 -31.35 -4.36 -17.85
CA GLY A 16 -31.23 -3.15 -17.06
C GLY A 16 -30.09 -2.32 -17.62
N GLN A 17 -30.39 -1.11 -18.07
CA GLN A 17 -29.31 -0.19 -18.43
C GLN A 17 -28.57 0.19 -17.16
N GLN A 18 -27.32 -0.21 -17.08
CA GLN A 18 -26.44 0.24 -16.02
C GLN A 18 -26.32 1.76 -16.12
N ARG A 19 -26.65 2.46 -15.05
CA ARG A 19 -26.34 3.87 -14.91
C ARG A 19 -25.03 3.98 -14.14
N GLU A 20 -23.96 4.24 -14.86
CA GLU A 20 -22.70 4.57 -14.25
C GLU A 20 -22.83 5.93 -13.53
N ILE A 21 -22.76 5.93 -12.20
CA ILE A 21 -23.07 7.12 -11.42
C ILE A 21 -21.80 7.92 -11.10
N LYS A 22 -20.68 7.25 -10.95
CA LYS A 22 -19.40 7.90 -10.63
C LYS A 22 -18.25 7.08 -11.19
N VAL A 23 -17.48 7.71 -12.05
CA VAL A 23 -16.17 7.22 -12.50
C VAL A 23 -15.16 8.26 -12.05
N GLY A 24 -14.12 7.81 -11.44
CA GLY A 24 -13.04 8.66 -11.01
C GLY A 24 -11.74 7.89 -11.01
N GLY A 25 -10.69 8.59 -10.82
CA GLY A 25 -9.35 8.04 -10.78
C GLY A 25 -8.35 9.17 -10.68
N GLY A 26 -7.11 8.79 -10.53
CA GLY A 26 -6.02 9.72 -10.49
C GLY A 26 -4.81 9.10 -9.80
N PRO A 27 -3.65 9.71 -9.98
CA PRO A 27 -2.51 9.47 -9.11
C PRO A 27 -2.90 9.83 -7.67
N PHE A 28 -2.07 9.47 -6.71
CA PHE A 28 -2.26 9.92 -5.34
C PHE A 28 -2.60 11.42 -5.32
N PRO A 29 -3.62 11.85 -4.56
CA PRO A 29 -4.26 13.16 -4.72
C PRO A 29 -3.37 14.35 -4.42
N ASN A 30 -2.19 14.12 -3.92
CA ASN A 30 -1.26 15.15 -3.52
C ASN A 30 0.00 15.05 -4.38
N GLU A 31 0.05 15.84 -5.46
CA GLU A 31 1.33 16.15 -6.08
C GLU A 31 2.30 16.57 -4.97
N ARG A 32 3.51 16.04 -4.99
CA ARG A 32 4.52 16.44 -4.01
C ARG A 32 4.76 17.94 -4.16
N PRO A 33 4.58 18.75 -3.10
CA PRO A 33 4.89 20.16 -3.18
C PRO A 33 6.37 20.36 -3.54
N ALA A 34 6.67 21.31 -4.42
CA ALA A 34 8.05 21.59 -4.82
C ALA A 34 8.96 21.82 -3.60
N GLY A 35 10.12 21.19 -3.57
CA GLY A 35 11.11 21.29 -2.50
C GLY A 35 10.81 20.50 -1.23
N VAL A 36 9.75 19.67 -1.21
CA VAL A 36 9.48 18.75 -0.10
C VAL A 36 10.45 17.57 -0.16
N LYS A 37 11.18 17.31 0.93
CA LYS A 37 12.15 16.22 1.07
C LYS A 37 11.57 15.09 1.92
N CYS A 38 12.13 13.88 1.87
CA CYS A 38 11.68 12.72 2.64
C CYS A 38 11.80 12.91 4.14
N ILE A 39 12.83 13.62 4.59
CA ILE A 39 13.00 14.12 5.95
C ILE A 39 13.42 15.59 5.94
N SER A 40 13.12 16.31 7.01
CA SER A 40 13.52 17.71 7.14
C SER A 40 15.05 17.84 7.24
N GLY A 41 15.57 19.03 6.91
CA GLY A 41 17.00 19.31 7.12
C GLY A 41 17.42 19.27 8.59
N GLU A 42 16.50 19.61 9.49
CA GLU A 42 16.71 19.56 10.94
C GLU A 42 16.78 18.10 11.42
N GLU A 43 15.87 17.27 10.97
CA GLU A 43 15.86 15.82 11.28
C GLU A 43 17.14 15.15 10.76
N ARG A 44 17.54 15.45 9.53
CA ARG A 44 18.78 14.94 8.95
C ARG A 44 20.01 15.33 9.77
N SER A 45 20.12 16.60 10.16
CA SER A 45 21.22 17.06 11.00
C SER A 45 21.21 16.37 12.37
N TYR A 46 20.03 16.20 12.94
CA TYR A 46 19.86 15.49 14.21
C TYR A 46 20.36 14.04 14.11
N ILE A 47 19.97 13.31 13.07
CA ILE A 47 20.45 11.93 12.83
C ILE A 47 21.98 11.91 12.76
N MET A 48 22.59 12.73 11.91
CA MET A 48 24.03 12.78 11.72
C MET A 48 24.80 13.10 13.03
N ASP A 49 24.26 14.00 13.85
CA ASP A 49 24.87 14.39 15.13
C ASP A 49 24.76 13.30 16.21
N HIS A 50 23.76 12.39 16.09
CA HIS A 50 23.47 11.37 17.11
C HIS A 50 23.85 9.95 16.68
N MET A 51 24.34 9.75 15.47
CA MET A 51 24.85 8.46 15.02
C MET A 51 26.03 8.01 15.88
N LEU A 52 26.05 6.72 16.24
CA LEU A 52 27.20 6.07 16.85
C LEU A 52 28.41 6.18 15.91
N GLN A 53 29.49 6.79 16.39
CA GLN A 53 30.72 6.91 15.60
C GLN A 53 31.49 5.59 15.60
N ILE A 54 31.76 5.03 14.44
CA ILE A 54 32.55 3.80 14.25
C ILE A 54 33.89 4.15 13.68
N ASP A 55 34.96 3.73 14.37
CA ASP A 55 36.32 3.86 13.87
C ASP A 55 36.71 2.62 13.05
N TRP A 56 36.62 2.74 11.74
CA TRP A 56 36.98 1.69 10.80
C TRP A 56 38.51 1.74 10.53
N ASN A 57 39.31 1.10 11.39
CA ASN A 57 40.76 1.16 11.36
C ASN A 57 41.48 0.40 10.22
N THR A 58 40.77 -0.11 9.22
CA THR A 58 41.36 -0.91 8.13
C THR A 58 40.99 -0.36 6.75
N MET A 59 41.86 -0.66 5.75
CA MET A 59 41.51 -0.42 4.34
C MET A 59 40.24 -1.16 3.99
N ARG A 60 39.33 -0.47 3.29
CA ARG A 60 37.95 -0.84 3.09
C ARG A 60 37.72 -1.17 1.63
N ASP A 61 37.29 -2.38 1.35
CA ASP A 61 36.74 -2.70 0.04
C ASP A 61 35.37 -2.02 -0.08
N THR A 62 35.01 -1.62 -1.29
CA THR A 62 33.69 -1.08 -1.57
C THR A 62 32.62 -2.09 -1.19
N VAL A 63 31.67 -1.64 -0.38
CA VAL A 63 30.53 -2.46 0.04
C VAL A 63 29.48 -2.47 -1.07
N MET A 64 29.05 -3.68 -1.44
CA MET A 64 28.00 -3.89 -2.44
C MET A 64 26.69 -4.23 -1.74
N PHE A 65 25.58 -3.73 -2.28
CA PHE A 65 24.25 -3.85 -1.70
C PHE A 65 23.40 -4.92 -2.39
N GLN A 66 22.61 -5.63 -1.60
CA GLN A 66 21.45 -6.39 -2.07
C GLN A 66 20.18 -5.54 -1.92
N ASP A 67 19.13 -5.97 -2.61
CA ASP A 67 17.81 -5.33 -2.48
C ASP A 67 17.36 -5.31 -1.01
N PRO A 68 17.11 -4.13 -0.44
CA PRO A 68 16.70 -3.99 0.96
C PRO A 68 15.28 -4.48 1.25
N MET A 69 14.52 -4.87 0.24
CA MET A 69 13.18 -5.47 0.39
C MET A 69 13.18 -6.99 0.22
N GLY A 70 14.34 -7.57 -0.07
CA GLY A 70 14.52 -9.02 -0.23
C GLY A 70 13.99 -9.59 -1.55
N ASN A 71 14.48 -10.78 -1.87
CA ASN A 71 14.03 -11.65 -2.97
C ASN A 71 14.08 -11.11 -4.40
N GLY A 72 14.75 -9.99 -4.68
CA GLY A 72 14.89 -9.46 -6.04
C GLY A 72 13.57 -9.28 -6.77
N GLY A 73 12.49 -9.12 -6.02
CA GLY A 73 11.13 -9.20 -6.50
C GLY A 73 10.64 -8.01 -7.28
N MET A 74 11.52 -7.21 -7.82
CA MET A 74 11.10 -6.00 -8.48
C MET A 74 10.37 -6.18 -9.79
N VAL A 75 10.40 -7.32 -10.40
CA VAL A 75 9.57 -7.56 -11.61
C VAL A 75 9.51 -9.05 -11.91
N ASN A 76 8.65 -9.76 -11.28
CA ASN A 76 8.19 -11.01 -11.83
C ASN A 76 6.67 -10.96 -12.00
N ASN A 77 6.24 -11.08 -13.23
CA ASN A 77 4.90 -10.88 -13.69
C ASN A 77 3.87 -11.88 -13.23
N ASN A 78 4.22 -12.80 -12.42
CA ASN A 78 3.34 -13.92 -12.21
C ASN A 78 2.84 -14.12 -10.80
N ASP A 79 3.37 -13.52 -9.78
CA ASP A 79 2.79 -13.71 -8.45
C ASP A 79 3.34 -12.68 -7.48
N SER A 80 2.47 -11.90 -6.88
CA SER A 80 2.69 -11.19 -5.61
C SER A 80 4.03 -10.47 -5.49
N VAL A 81 4.37 -9.62 -6.46
CA VAL A 81 5.42 -8.63 -6.23
C VAL A 81 4.86 -7.63 -5.24
N ASN A 82 5.25 -7.78 -4.00
CA ASN A 82 4.74 -6.95 -2.91
C ASN A 82 5.36 -5.54 -2.91
N HIS A 83 6.38 -5.28 -3.74
CA HIS A 83 7.07 -3.99 -3.78
C HIS A 83 7.62 -3.63 -5.18
N HIS A 84 7.91 -2.34 -5.40
CA HIS A 84 8.49 -1.84 -6.64
C HIS A 84 9.14 -0.47 -6.45
N ILE A 85 10.18 -0.16 -7.23
CA ILE A 85 10.76 1.19 -7.27
C ILE A 85 9.75 2.17 -7.86
N THR A 86 9.61 3.33 -7.21
CA THR A 86 8.80 4.45 -7.71
C THR A 86 9.62 5.64 -8.11
N ASN A 87 10.74 5.90 -7.43
CA ASN A 87 11.63 7.02 -7.70
C ASN A 87 13.08 6.64 -7.45
N TYR A 88 13.97 7.18 -8.27
CA TYR A 88 15.42 7.15 -8.10
C TYR A 88 15.93 8.45 -7.52
N ILE A 89 17.25 8.55 -7.29
CA ILE A 89 17.93 9.78 -6.87
C ILE A 89 17.82 10.84 -7.96
N ASP A 90 17.73 12.11 -7.54
CA ASP A 90 17.78 13.24 -8.46
C ASP A 90 19.23 13.68 -8.67
N GLU A 91 19.76 13.38 -9.85
CA GLU A 91 21.09 13.74 -10.30
C GLU A 91 21.23 15.20 -10.76
N ASN A 92 20.11 15.92 -10.89
CA ASN A 92 20.14 17.31 -11.32
C ASN A 92 20.17 18.27 -10.11
N PRO A 93 21.30 18.97 -9.87
CA PRO A 93 21.40 19.87 -8.72
C PRO A 93 20.63 21.19 -8.89
N ALA A 94 20.06 21.44 -10.07
CA ALA A 94 19.36 22.69 -10.36
C ALA A 94 17.91 22.63 -9.86
N ASN A 95 17.56 23.49 -8.90
CA ASN A 95 16.23 23.56 -8.32
C ASN A 95 15.11 23.67 -9.38
N GLY A 96 14.11 22.82 -9.29
CA GLY A 96 13.01 22.73 -10.24
C GLY A 96 13.31 21.91 -11.52
N TRP A 97 14.46 21.28 -11.61
CA TRP A 97 14.83 20.36 -12.66
C TRP A 97 15.11 18.98 -12.05
N ILE A 98 14.72 17.94 -12.73
CA ILE A 98 14.86 16.56 -12.27
C ILE A 98 15.56 15.70 -13.30
N GLN A 99 16.39 14.77 -12.86
CA GLN A 99 17.04 13.78 -13.70
C GLN A 99 17.46 12.57 -12.89
N ASP A 100 17.08 11.38 -13.29
CA ASP A 100 17.54 10.14 -12.67
C ASP A 100 18.87 9.64 -13.28
N TYR A 101 19.45 8.60 -12.70
CA TYR A 101 20.71 7.98 -13.13
C TYR A 101 20.71 7.57 -14.61
N SER A 102 19.57 7.24 -15.19
CA SER A 102 19.41 6.83 -16.59
C SER A 102 19.10 8.00 -17.53
N CYS A 103 19.24 9.26 -17.07
CA CYS A 103 18.92 10.51 -17.77
C CYS A 103 17.44 10.67 -18.10
N ASN A 104 16.56 10.08 -17.34
CA ASN A 104 15.11 10.22 -17.45
C ASN A 104 14.54 11.02 -16.26
N TYR A 105 13.25 10.92 -16.01
CA TYR A 105 12.51 11.75 -15.07
C TYR A 105 11.77 10.91 -14.00
N VAL A 106 12.27 9.69 -13.69
CA VAL A 106 11.70 8.83 -12.65
C VAL A 106 12.29 9.21 -11.30
N THR A 107 12.09 10.45 -10.92
CA THR A 107 12.56 11.07 -9.68
C THR A 107 11.76 12.34 -9.40
N TYR A 108 12.13 13.07 -8.34
CA TYR A 108 11.59 14.41 -8.05
C TYR A 108 12.69 15.33 -7.49
N ASP A 109 12.47 16.64 -7.60
CA ASP A 109 13.47 17.69 -7.26
C ASP A 109 14.06 17.51 -5.87
N GLY A 110 15.37 17.27 -5.84
CA GLY A 110 16.17 17.07 -4.64
C GLY A 110 15.95 15.73 -3.93
N HIS A 111 15.46 14.70 -4.61
CA HIS A 111 15.36 13.33 -4.09
C HIS A 111 16.75 12.72 -3.85
N ARG A 112 16.95 12.12 -2.68
CA ARG A 112 18.27 11.68 -2.20
C ARG A 112 18.41 10.16 -2.09
N GLY A 113 17.38 9.38 -2.44
CA GLY A 113 17.37 7.94 -2.29
C GLY A 113 16.60 7.22 -3.38
N THR A 114 16.40 5.94 -3.17
CA THR A 114 15.49 5.11 -3.97
C THR A 114 14.23 4.86 -3.17
N ASP A 115 13.07 5.26 -3.71
CA ASP A 115 11.78 4.96 -3.09
C ASP A 115 11.27 3.62 -3.61
N ILE A 116 10.97 2.70 -2.70
CA ILE A 116 10.47 1.35 -2.98
C ILE A 116 9.11 1.20 -2.32
N ALA A 117 8.04 1.34 -3.10
CA ALA A 117 6.67 1.27 -2.61
C ALA A 117 6.18 -0.17 -2.51
N ILE A 118 5.27 -0.39 -1.57
CA ILE A 118 4.51 -1.63 -1.41
C ILE A 118 3.06 -1.44 -1.92
N GLY A 119 2.26 -2.49 -1.93
CA GLY A 119 0.89 -2.49 -2.44
C GLY A 119 -0.10 -1.64 -1.67
N GLY A 120 0.33 -0.95 -0.63
CA GLY A 120 -0.44 0.00 0.14
C GLY A 120 -0.49 -0.30 1.64
N PHE A 121 -1.39 0.37 2.35
CA PHE A 121 -1.50 0.26 3.81
C PHE A 121 -1.98 -1.11 4.28
N TYR A 122 -2.73 -1.84 3.46
CA TYR A 122 -3.10 -3.21 3.79
C TYR A 122 -1.84 -4.08 3.99
N HIS A 123 -0.90 -4.05 3.03
CA HIS A 123 0.36 -4.78 3.13
C HIS A 123 1.27 -4.26 4.25
N MET A 124 1.25 -2.96 4.50
CA MET A 124 1.91 -2.37 5.67
C MET A 124 1.35 -2.96 6.97
N ASP A 125 0.03 -3.07 7.09
CA ASP A 125 -0.64 -3.59 8.29
C ASP A 125 -0.36 -5.09 8.49
N GLU A 126 -0.33 -5.87 7.40
CA GLU A 126 0.01 -7.31 7.46
C GLU A 126 1.49 -7.56 7.78
N MET A 127 2.35 -6.55 7.68
CA MET A 127 3.80 -6.67 7.87
C MET A 127 4.44 -7.77 6.99
N ASP A 128 3.96 -7.90 5.76
CA ASP A 128 4.45 -8.89 4.80
C ASP A 128 5.66 -8.39 3.98
N ASN A 129 6.07 -7.13 4.20
CA ASN A 129 7.20 -6.49 3.53
C ASN A 129 8.27 -6.07 4.56
N PRO A 130 9.16 -6.98 4.96
CA PRO A 130 10.28 -6.63 5.85
C PRO A 130 11.29 -5.75 5.12
N ILE A 131 11.89 -4.82 5.87
CA ILE A 131 13.08 -4.07 5.46
C ILE A 131 14.30 -4.81 5.94
N LEU A 132 15.21 -5.12 5.02
CA LEU A 132 16.40 -5.91 5.26
C LEU A 132 17.67 -5.05 5.18
N ALA A 133 18.69 -5.41 5.96
CA ALA A 133 20.01 -4.83 5.82
C ALA A 133 20.56 -5.12 4.42
N ALA A 134 20.78 -4.09 3.61
CA ALA A 134 21.26 -4.23 2.24
C ALA A 134 22.71 -4.77 2.16
N ALA A 135 23.51 -4.55 3.21
CA ALA A 135 24.88 -5.04 3.35
C ALA A 135 25.24 -5.22 4.83
N PRO A 136 26.33 -5.95 5.14
CA PRO A 136 26.81 -6.11 6.51
C PRO A 136 27.26 -4.76 7.10
N GLY A 137 26.96 -4.53 8.37
CA GLY A 137 27.34 -3.27 9.03
C GLY A 137 27.05 -3.25 10.52
N VAL A 138 27.12 -2.06 11.08
CA VAL A 138 26.75 -1.77 12.47
C VAL A 138 25.59 -0.77 12.47
N VAL A 139 24.56 -1.03 13.21
CA VAL A 139 23.44 -0.10 13.41
C VAL A 139 23.93 1.11 14.22
N THR A 140 23.92 2.28 13.63
CA THR A 140 24.47 3.50 14.24
C THR A 140 23.40 4.48 14.70
N TYR A 141 22.18 4.34 14.21
CA TYR A 141 21.04 5.13 14.65
C TYR A 141 19.75 4.33 14.51
N THR A 142 18.84 4.51 15.47
CA THR A 142 17.46 4.02 15.40
C THR A 142 16.52 5.07 15.97
N HIS A 143 15.36 5.23 15.35
CA HIS A 143 14.24 6.02 15.86
C HIS A 143 12.93 5.30 15.52
N ASP A 144 12.02 5.20 16.48
CA ASP A 144 10.75 4.49 16.35
C ASP A 144 9.67 5.13 17.21
N GLY A 145 8.39 4.78 16.96
CA GLY A 145 7.24 5.25 17.72
C GLY A 145 6.44 6.37 17.04
N GLU A 146 6.89 6.87 15.89
CA GLU A 146 6.19 7.92 15.15
C GLU A 146 4.98 7.36 14.38
N PHE A 147 3.98 8.22 14.15
CA PHE A 147 2.82 7.87 13.32
C PHE A 147 3.26 7.47 11.91
N ASP A 148 2.77 6.33 11.41
CA ASP A 148 3.27 5.64 10.22
C ASP A 148 2.25 5.48 9.09
N ARG A 149 1.12 6.20 9.13
CA ARG A 149 0.03 6.05 8.14
C ARG A 149 -0.30 7.38 7.45
N TYR A 150 0.75 8.14 7.08
CA TYR A 150 0.53 9.36 6.29
C TYR A 150 0.17 9.01 4.86
N ASN A 151 -0.97 9.52 4.39
CA ASN A 151 -1.40 9.53 3.00
C ASN A 151 -1.45 10.96 2.43
N TYR A 152 -0.78 11.88 3.10
CA TYR A 152 -0.63 13.28 2.73
C TYR A 152 0.69 13.84 3.25
N TRP A 153 1.21 14.87 2.59
CA TRP A 153 2.48 15.49 2.97
C TRP A 153 2.37 16.27 4.28
N ASN A 154 3.07 15.82 5.30
CA ASN A 154 3.21 16.51 6.59
C ASN A 154 4.68 16.88 6.81
N ASN A 155 5.02 18.13 6.50
CA ASN A 155 6.41 18.62 6.56
C ASN A 155 7.00 18.68 7.99
N SER A 156 6.20 18.45 9.02
CA SER A 156 6.63 18.42 10.43
C SER A 156 6.69 16.99 10.99
N ALA A 157 6.36 15.99 10.18
CA ALA A 157 6.41 14.61 10.62
C ALA A 157 7.86 14.10 10.68
N VAL A 158 8.14 13.28 11.70
CA VAL A 158 9.43 12.62 11.92
C VAL A 158 9.33 11.18 11.47
N SER A 159 10.40 10.64 10.91
CA SER A 159 10.45 9.31 10.33
C SER A 159 10.90 8.25 11.35
N ASN A 160 10.24 7.10 11.39
CA ASN A 160 10.82 5.90 11.97
C ASN A 160 11.97 5.46 11.07
N THR A 161 13.17 5.31 11.63
CA THR A 161 14.41 5.28 10.87
C THR A 161 15.43 4.30 11.46
N VAL A 162 16.13 3.57 10.60
CA VAL A 162 17.35 2.84 10.95
C VAL A 162 18.48 3.34 10.06
N VAL A 163 19.69 3.51 10.63
CA VAL A 163 20.91 3.78 9.87
C VAL A 163 21.93 2.69 10.18
N VAL A 164 22.52 2.13 9.13
CA VAL A 164 23.58 1.14 9.21
C VAL A 164 24.86 1.72 8.60
N SER A 165 25.96 1.71 9.35
CA SER A 165 27.29 2.11 8.89
C SER A 165 28.08 0.89 8.43
N HIS A 166 28.75 1.02 7.29
CA HIS A 166 29.47 -0.06 6.62
C HIS A 166 30.99 0.10 6.70
N SER A 167 31.73 -0.99 6.46
CA SER A 167 33.20 -1.03 6.60
C SER A 167 33.94 -0.12 5.62
N ASP A 168 33.31 0.31 4.53
CA ASP A 168 33.88 1.27 3.57
C ASP A 168 33.64 2.75 3.96
N GLY A 169 32.94 3.00 5.06
CA GLY A 169 32.62 4.34 5.58
C GLY A 169 31.28 4.87 5.08
N ASN A 170 30.61 4.17 4.18
CA ASN A 170 29.27 4.52 3.74
C ASN A 170 28.22 4.21 4.81
N ASN A 171 27.12 4.93 4.76
CA ASN A 171 25.96 4.74 5.63
C ASN A 171 24.73 4.52 4.78
N THR A 172 23.91 3.52 5.13
CA THR A 172 22.61 3.31 4.53
C THR A 172 21.51 3.74 5.48
N PHE A 173 20.57 4.52 4.96
CA PHE A 173 19.41 5.04 5.68
C PHE A 173 18.16 4.30 5.19
N TYR A 174 17.37 3.82 6.14
CA TYR A 174 16.10 3.16 5.92
C TYR A 174 15.01 3.99 6.60
N LEU A 175 14.25 4.76 5.80
CA LEU A 175 13.27 5.72 6.30
C LEU A 175 11.83 5.24 6.07
N HIS A 176 10.90 5.97 6.69
CA HIS A 176 9.45 5.77 6.60
C HIS A 176 8.97 4.43 7.17
N MET A 177 9.72 3.85 8.10
CA MET A 177 9.39 2.55 8.68
C MET A 177 8.07 2.59 9.44
N LYS A 178 7.48 1.41 9.60
CA LYS A 178 6.28 1.18 10.38
C LYS A 178 6.54 1.44 11.86
N LYS A 179 5.56 2.05 12.53
CA LYS A 179 5.59 2.30 13.97
C LYS A 179 5.75 1.00 14.76
N GLU A 180 6.64 1.04 15.75
CA GLU A 180 6.92 -0.09 16.66
C GLU A 180 7.38 -1.37 15.93
N SER A 181 8.04 -1.20 14.79
CA SER A 181 8.54 -2.31 13.98
C SER A 181 10.07 -2.38 13.87
N VAL A 182 10.80 -1.41 14.38
CA VAL A 182 12.27 -1.43 14.37
C VAL A 182 12.77 -2.59 15.22
N ALA A 183 13.43 -3.55 14.57
CA ALA A 183 13.82 -4.83 15.17
C ALA A 183 15.25 -4.87 15.67
N VAL A 184 15.99 -3.76 15.55
CA VAL A 184 17.42 -3.66 15.89
C VAL A 184 17.69 -2.48 16.81
N SER A 185 18.82 -2.52 17.52
CA SER A 185 19.29 -1.49 18.44
C SER A 185 20.62 -0.89 18.00
N VAL A 186 20.88 0.35 18.39
CA VAL A 186 22.19 0.99 18.14
C VAL A 186 23.31 0.15 18.75
N GLY A 187 24.32 -0.15 17.94
CA GLY A 187 25.47 -1.01 18.27
C GLY A 187 25.33 -2.46 17.81
N ASP A 188 24.17 -2.89 17.34
CA ASP A 188 24.01 -4.21 16.78
C ASP A 188 24.80 -4.36 15.48
N THR A 189 25.40 -5.53 15.30
CA THR A 189 26.02 -5.92 14.03
C THR A 189 25.00 -6.70 13.21
N VAL A 190 24.80 -6.27 11.98
CA VAL A 190 23.86 -6.92 11.03
C VAL A 190 24.61 -7.51 9.85
N SER A 191 24.08 -8.60 9.34
CA SER A 191 24.48 -9.23 8.09
C SER A 191 23.50 -8.85 6.98
N THR A 192 23.93 -8.95 5.74
CA THR A 192 23.00 -8.78 4.60
C THR A 192 21.81 -9.71 4.75
N GLY A 193 20.60 -9.15 4.63
CA GLY A 193 19.34 -9.88 4.73
C GLY A 193 18.77 -9.98 6.15
N ASP A 194 19.47 -9.48 7.17
CA ASP A 194 18.88 -9.39 8.52
C ASP A 194 17.74 -8.37 8.53
N THR A 195 16.64 -8.70 9.18
CA THR A 195 15.46 -7.81 9.28
C THR A 195 15.76 -6.61 10.17
N LEU A 196 15.58 -5.41 9.64
CA LEU A 196 15.70 -4.15 10.37
C LEU A 196 14.36 -3.65 10.91
N GLY A 197 13.25 -4.03 10.28
CA GLY A 197 11.88 -3.64 10.60
C GLY A 197 10.96 -3.84 9.41
N PHE A 198 9.87 -3.06 9.33
CA PHE A 198 8.87 -3.19 8.28
C PHE A 198 8.55 -1.84 7.62
N VAL A 199 8.04 -1.92 6.39
CA VAL A 199 7.64 -0.73 5.62
C VAL A 199 6.45 -0.05 6.27
N GLY A 200 6.52 1.28 6.38
CA GLY A 200 5.45 2.15 6.84
C GLY A 200 5.27 3.37 5.93
N SER A 201 4.67 4.41 6.48
CA SER A 201 4.54 5.74 5.88
C SER A 201 4.73 6.82 6.95
N SER A 202 5.76 6.67 7.80
CA SER A 202 6.14 7.67 8.81
C SER A 202 6.93 8.81 8.21
N GLY A 203 7.02 9.95 8.90
CA GLY A 203 7.75 11.11 8.39
C GLY A 203 7.06 11.84 7.23
N ILE A 204 7.83 12.48 6.38
CA ILE A 204 7.31 13.23 5.23
C ILE A 204 7.04 12.27 4.08
N SER A 205 5.97 11.52 4.19
CA SER A 205 5.51 10.47 3.28
C SER A 205 4.04 10.67 2.95
N ASN A 206 3.58 10.13 1.83
CA ASN A 206 2.17 10.13 1.44
C ASN A 206 1.64 8.74 1.04
N GLY A 207 2.38 7.69 1.35
CA GLY A 207 2.01 6.31 1.06
C GLY A 207 3.08 5.33 1.54
N ALA A 208 2.70 4.08 1.76
CA ALA A 208 3.60 3.07 2.30
C ALA A 208 4.75 2.74 1.34
N HIS A 209 5.97 3.09 1.72
CA HIS A 209 7.20 2.80 0.96
C HIS A 209 8.43 2.84 1.86
N LEU A 210 9.50 2.16 1.44
CA LEU A 210 10.85 2.35 1.96
C LEU A 210 11.53 3.45 1.15
N HIS A 211 12.09 4.46 1.82
CA HIS A 211 13.10 5.34 1.24
C HIS A 211 14.47 4.82 1.64
N PHE A 212 15.24 4.34 0.68
CA PHE A 212 16.61 3.83 0.84
C PHE A 212 17.62 4.84 0.33
N GLU A 213 18.48 5.36 1.20
CA GLU A 213 19.48 6.38 0.85
C GLU A 213 20.87 5.90 1.25
N VAL A 214 21.86 6.13 0.39
CA VAL A 214 23.28 5.89 0.67
C VAL A 214 24.02 7.22 0.82
N GLN A 215 24.83 7.34 1.86
CA GLN A 215 25.66 8.53 2.11
C GLN A 215 27.11 8.12 2.39
N ASP A 216 28.06 8.98 2.00
CA ASP A 216 29.44 8.86 2.44
C ASP A 216 29.60 9.30 3.92
N GLU A 217 30.81 9.20 4.45
CA GLU A 217 31.17 9.62 5.82
C GLU A 217 30.95 11.13 6.08
N ASN A 218 30.84 11.95 5.03
CA ASN A 218 30.62 13.39 5.10
C ASN A 218 29.12 13.77 4.92
N GLY A 219 28.23 12.79 4.72
CA GLY A 219 26.81 13.00 4.48
C GLY A 219 26.46 13.39 3.05
N ASN A 220 27.38 13.23 2.10
CA ASN A 220 27.07 13.39 0.69
C ASN A 220 26.31 12.16 0.19
N VAL A 221 25.27 12.38 -0.62
CA VAL A 221 24.54 11.29 -1.25
C VAL A 221 25.42 10.57 -2.27
N ILE A 222 25.33 9.26 -2.26
CA ILE A 222 25.90 8.38 -3.27
C ILE A 222 24.75 7.71 -4.00
N ASP A 223 24.70 7.84 -5.33
CA ASP A 223 23.76 7.07 -6.13
C ASP A 223 24.26 5.63 -6.31
N PRO A 224 23.56 4.61 -5.80
CA PRO A 224 23.98 3.23 -5.97
C PRO A 224 23.72 2.68 -7.38
N TRP A 225 23.10 3.46 -8.28
CA TRP A 225 22.73 3.06 -9.63
C TRP A 225 23.72 3.57 -10.66
N GLU A 226 24.19 2.68 -11.54
CA GLU A 226 25.03 3.03 -12.69
C GLU A 226 24.16 3.34 -13.91
N GLY A 227 24.44 4.46 -14.58
CA GLY A 227 23.78 4.85 -15.81
C GLY A 227 24.42 6.04 -16.50
N ASN A 228 23.79 6.53 -17.56
CA ASN A 228 24.37 7.61 -18.36
C ASN A 228 24.52 8.94 -17.62
N CYS A 229 23.67 9.18 -16.61
CA CYS A 229 23.69 10.39 -15.79
C CYS A 229 24.25 10.15 -14.37
N SER A 230 24.53 8.92 -13.99
CA SER A 230 25.31 8.51 -12.83
C SER A 230 26.37 7.50 -13.30
N PRO A 231 27.55 7.98 -13.77
CA PRO A 231 28.54 7.14 -14.45
C PRO A 231 29.44 6.34 -13.48
N ASP A 232 29.30 6.50 -12.18
CA ASP A 232 30.01 5.70 -11.20
C ASP A 232 29.55 4.23 -11.28
N LEU A 233 30.43 3.31 -10.87
CA LEU A 233 30.08 1.89 -10.89
C LEU A 233 28.92 1.61 -9.94
N SER A 234 28.01 0.76 -10.37
CA SER A 234 26.90 0.32 -9.55
C SER A 234 27.37 -0.23 -8.20
N LEU A 235 26.71 0.15 -7.14
CA LEU A 235 26.88 -0.45 -5.81
C LEU A 235 25.92 -1.63 -5.57
N TRP A 236 25.06 -1.96 -6.51
CA TRP A 236 24.20 -3.15 -6.44
C TRP A 236 24.95 -4.39 -6.88
N ILE A 237 24.84 -5.48 -6.12
CA ILE A 237 25.38 -6.81 -6.51
C ILE A 237 24.78 -7.23 -7.84
N ASP A 238 23.46 -7.07 -7.96
CA ASP A 238 22.69 -7.32 -9.18
C ASP A 238 21.84 -6.07 -9.45
N GLN A 239 22.34 -5.14 -10.25
CA GLN A 239 21.59 -3.94 -10.60
C GLN A 239 20.36 -4.32 -11.47
N LEU A 240 19.21 -3.92 -11.00
CA LEU A 240 17.96 -4.15 -11.73
C LEU A 240 17.85 -3.23 -12.95
N PRO A 241 17.13 -3.65 -14.00
CA PRO A 241 16.85 -2.80 -15.14
C PRO A 241 16.09 -1.53 -14.75
N PHE A 242 16.28 -0.45 -15.51
CA PHE A 242 15.58 0.82 -15.29
C PHE A 242 14.06 0.67 -15.43
N ILE A 243 13.28 1.06 -14.43
CA ILE A 243 11.81 0.90 -14.43
C ILE A 243 11.10 1.80 -15.46
N GLY A 244 11.76 2.81 -15.99
CA GLY A 244 11.25 3.65 -17.08
C GLY A 244 11.49 3.06 -18.46
N ASP A 245 12.21 1.93 -18.58
CA ASP A 245 12.37 1.23 -19.84
C ASP A 245 11.09 0.45 -20.18
N THR A 246 10.26 1.07 -21.00
CA THR A 246 8.96 0.51 -21.40
C THR A 246 9.08 -0.80 -22.16
N THR A 247 10.27 -1.14 -22.70
CA THR A 247 10.49 -2.42 -23.41
C THR A 247 10.71 -3.57 -22.46
N ILE A 248 11.22 -3.29 -21.26
CA ILE A 248 11.48 -4.27 -20.20
C ILE A 248 10.28 -4.34 -19.23
N TYR A 249 9.67 -3.18 -18.93
CA TYR A 249 8.56 -3.04 -17.99
C TYR A 249 7.22 -2.76 -18.69
N GLU A 250 6.97 -3.35 -19.83
CA GLU A 250 5.65 -3.29 -20.50
C GLU A 250 4.50 -3.78 -19.60
N GLN A 251 4.85 -4.36 -18.45
CA GLN A 251 3.88 -5.03 -17.62
C GLN A 251 3.10 -4.05 -16.76
N LYS A 252 1.84 -4.00 -17.08
CA LYS A 252 0.82 -3.31 -16.30
C LYS A 252 0.63 -4.07 -15.01
N LEU A 253 0.97 -3.46 -13.87
CA LEU A 253 0.75 -4.07 -12.58
C LEU A 253 -0.64 -3.71 -12.08
N LEU A 254 -1.45 -4.72 -11.83
CA LEU A 254 -2.65 -4.62 -11.03
C LEU A 254 -2.27 -4.99 -9.60
N TRP A 255 -2.33 -4.03 -8.69
CA TRP A 255 -2.00 -4.26 -7.30
C TRP A 255 -3.18 -4.76 -6.50
N TYR A 256 -4.35 -4.23 -6.83
CA TYR A 256 -5.53 -4.48 -6.05
C TYR A 256 -6.78 -4.34 -6.88
N VAL A 257 -7.70 -5.26 -6.72
CA VAL A 257 -9.04 -5.21 -7.29
C VAL A 257 -10.05 -5.64 -6.24
N SER A 258 -11.08 -4.85 -6.05
CA SER A 258 -12.09 -5.18 -5.05
C SER A 258 -13.45 -4.57 -5.35
N THR A 259 -14.41 -5.05 -4.60
CA THR A 259 -15.80 -4.56 -4.58
C THR A 259 -16.10 -4.01 -3.20
N SER A 260 -16.79 -2.89 -3.10
CA SER A 260 -17.13 -2.24 -1.84
C SER A 260 -18.48 -1.54 -1.91
N TYR A 261 -19.06 -1.21 -0.75
CA TYR A 261 -20.18 -0.28 -0.69
C TYR A 261 -19.70 1.14 -0.95
N PRO A 262 -20.45 1.93 -1.73
CA PRO A 262 -20.13 3.32 -1.91
C PRO A 262 -20.49 4.10 -0.66
N ASN A 263 -19.50 4.78 -0.10
CA ASN A 263 -19.76 5.86 0.83
C ASN A 263 -20.17 7.13 0.04
N ALA A 264 -21.04 7.95 0.61
CA ALA A 264 -21.44 9.22 0.02
C ALA A 264 -20.24 10.15 -0.26
N ASP A 265 -19.17 10.00 0.53
CA ASP A 265 -17.94 10.80 0.46
C ASP A 265 -16.84 10.14 -0.37
N LEU A 266 -17.18 9.15 -1.18
CA LEU A 266 -16.22 8.44 -1.98
C LEU A 266 -15.41 9.39 -2.87
N ASN A 267 -14.16 9.50 -2.57
CA ASN A 267 -13.18 10.27 -3.29
C ASN A 267 -11.82 9.56 -3.28
N LEU A 268 -10.87 10.11 -3.98
CA LEU A 268 -9.55 9.52 -4.07
C LEU A 268 -8.84 9.42 -2.70
N ASN A 269 -9.07 10.39 -1.80
CA ASN A 269 -8.51 10.35 -0.44
C ASN A 269 -9.04 9.16 0.36
N TYR A 270 -10.31 8.81 0.18
CA TYR A 270 -10.89 7.65 0.84
C TYR A 270 -10.28 6.33 0.32
N LEU A 271 -10.07 6.22 -0.99
CA LEU A 271 -9.38 5.08 -1.59
C LEU A 271 -7.94 4.95 -1.10
N THR A 272 -7.22 6.06 -1.04
CA THR A 272 -5.81 6.06 -0.61
C THR A 272 -5.63 5.81 0.88
N SER A 273 -6.67 5.99 1.69
CA SER A 273 -6.65 5.60 3.10
C SER A 273 -6.88 4.10 3.33
N GLU A 274 -7.33 3.38 2.29
CA GLU A 274 -7.61 1.94 2.28
C GLU A 274 -8.59 1.47 3.36
N ASN A 275 -9.52 2.34 3.73
CA ASN A 275 -10.57 2.03 4.69
C ASN A 275 -11.83 1.45 4.03
N LEU A 276 -11.72 0.94 2.81
CA LEU A 276 -12.83 0.37 2.05
C LEU A 276 -13.06 -1.09 2.42
N PRO A 277 -14.29 -1.47 2.77
CA PRO A 277 -14.63 -2.87 2.90
C PRO A 277 -14.47 -3.62 1.57
N VAL A 278 -13.97 -4.84 1.65
CA VAL A 278 -14.03 -5.80 0.57
C VAL A 278 -15.36 -6.54 0.71
N ILE A 279 -16.25 -6.39 -0.26
CA ILE A 279 -17.58 -7.00 -0.23
C ILE A 279 -17.54 -8.30 -1.01
N GLU A 280 -17.97 -9.37 -0.39
CA GLU A 280 -18.17 -10.67 -1.03
C GLU A 280 -19.65 -10.95 -1.33
N HIS A 281 -20.57 -10.27 -0.62
CA HIS A 281 -22.02 -10.42 -0.79
C HIS A 281 -22.70 -9.09 -1.08
N ILE A 282 -23.57 -9.06 -2.07
CA ILE A 282 -24.37 -7.90 -2.48
C ILE A 282 -25.83 -8.33 -2.59
N ASN A 283 -26.75 -7.55 -2.01
CA ASN A 283 -28.18 -7.83 -2.21
C ASN A 283 -28.71 -7.24 -3.53
N PRO A 284 -29.75 -7.84 -4.12
CA PRO A 284 -30.37 -7.30 -5.31
C PRO A 284 -30.82 -5.85 -5.11
N GLY A 285 -30.43 -4.97 -6.02
CA GLY A 285 -30.79 -3.55 -5.96
C GLY A 285 -29.85 -2.68 -5.15
N GLU A 286 -28.85 -3.23 -4.50
CA GLU A 286 -27.81 -2.45 -3.84
C GLU A 286 -26.87 -1.81 -4.87
N TYR A 287 -26.33 -0.67 -4.47
CA TYR A 287 -25.30 0.02 -5.21
C TYR A 287 -23.95 -0.45 -4.70
N PHE A 288 -23.05 -0.80 -5.60
CA PHE A 288 -21.70 -1.23 -5.24
C PHE A 288 -20.63 -0.49 -6.03
N LEU A 289 -19.45 -0.42 -5.45
CA LEU A 289 -18.29 0.19 -6.02
C LEU A 289 -17.29 -0.89 -6.40
N GLN A 290 -16.65 -0.71 -7.54
CA GLN A 290 -15.46 -1.44 -7.92
C GLN A 290 -14.29 -0.48 -8.08
N TYR A 291 -13.12 -0.90 -7.65
CA TYR A 291 -11.91 -0.11 -7.75
C TYR A 291 -10.70 -0.99 -8.02
N VAL A 292 -9.70 -0.39 -8.61
CA VAL A 292 -8.41 -1.02 -8.91
C VAL A 292 -7.29 -0.05 -8.59
N LEU A 293 -6.15 -0.59 -8.17
CA LEU A 293 -4.89 0.12 -8.11
C LEU A 293 -4.00 -0.44 -9.21
N ILE A 294 -3.64 0.38 -10.16
CA ILE A 294 -2.83 0.01 -11.33
C ILE A 294 -1.69 1.00 -11.53
N ARG A 295 -0.67 0.60 -12.27
CA ARG A 295 0.45 1.48 -12.65
C ARG A 295 0.96 1.14 -14.05
N ASN A 296 1.94 1.90 -14.50
CA ASN A 296 2.57 1.75 -15.82
C ASN A 296 1.56 1.88 -16.96
N LEU A 297 0.72 2.92 -16.90
CA LEU A 297 -0.29 3.20 -17.92
C LEU A 297 0.20 4.20 -18.94
N PHE A 298 -0.09 3.91 -20.21
CA PHE A 298 -0.04 4.90 -21.28
C PHE A 298 -1.39 5.61 -21.46
N ILE A 299 -1.34 6.87 -21.90
CA ILE A 299 -2.53 7.67 -22.23
C ILE A 299 -3.45 6.96 -23.25
N THR A 300 -2.88 6.08 -24.08
CA THR A 300 -3.58 5.32 -25.12
C THR A 300 -3.99 3.92 -24.71
N ASP A 301 -3.66 3.47 -23.53
CA ASP A 301 -4.04 2.14 -23.07
C ASP A 301 -5.56 1.99 -23.06
N THR A 302 -6.05 0.80 -23.33
CA THR A 302 -7.46 0.47 -23.22
C THR A 302 -7.69 -0.30 -21.92
N LEU A 303 -8.47 0.28 -21.04
CA LEU A 303 -8.92 -0.37 -19.81
C LEU A 303 -10.29 -0.99 -20.09
N LYS A 304 -10.47 -2.26 -19.69
CA LYS A 304 -11.71 -3.00 -19.92
C LYS A 304 -12.09 -3.78 -18.67
N ARG A 305 -13.38 -3.84 -18.37
CA ARG A 305 -13.95 -4.76 -17.39
C ARG A 305 -15.04 -5.61 -18.02
N ARG A 306 -15.02 -6.90 -17.71
CA ARG A 306 -16.03 -7.88 -18.14
C ARG A 306 -16.73 -8.47 -16.94
N TYR A 307 -18.03 -8.59 -17.05
CA TYR A 307 -18.88 -9.17 -16.03
C TYR A 307 -19.39 -10.53 -16.49
N TYR A 308 -19.26 -11.50 -15.62
CA TYR A 308 -19.80 -12.84 -15.76
C TYR A 308 -20.71 -13.12 -14.58
N ARG A 309 -21.76 -13.90 -14.82
CA ARG A 309 -22.65 -14.44 -13.79
C ARG A 309 -22.76 -15.95 -14.00
N ASP A 310 -22.47 -16.72 -12.95
CA ASP A 310 -22.45 -18.19 -12.99
C ASP A 310 -21.60 -18.73 -14.17
N GLY A 311 -20.52 -18.04 -14.50
CA GLY A 311 -19.61 -18.35 -15.59
C GLY A 311 -20.04 -17.84 -16.99
N GLU A 312 -21.26 -17.31 -17.12
CA GLU A 312 -21.78 -16.81 -18.39
C GLU A 312 -21.52 -15.31 -18.55
N PHE A 313 -21.06 -14.91 -19.75
CA PHE A 313 -20.79 -13.49 -20.05
C PHE A 313 -22.09 -12.67 -19.98
N VAL A 314 -22.03 -11.53 -19.29
CA VAL A 314 -23.17 -10.60 -19.15
C VAL A 314 -22.93 -9.32 -19.93
N THR A 315 -21.83 -8.61 -19.67
CA THR A 315 -21.55 -7.31 -20.30
C THR A 315 -20.07 -6.94 -20.20
N GLU A 316 -19.66 -5.96 -20.98
CA GLU A 316 -18.32 -5.36 -20.87
C GLU A 316 -18.36 -3.84 -21.05
N TYR A 317 -17.39 -3.17 -20.43
CA TYR A 317 -17.17 -1.74 -20.54
C TYR A 317 -15.70 -1.48 -20.87
N ASN A 318 -15.47 -0.51 -21.76
CA ASN A 318 -14.14 -0.10 -22.19
C ASN A 318 -13.97 1.40 -22.02
N TRP A 319 -12.76 1.83 -21.71
CA TRP A 319 -12.38 3.24 -21.70
C TRP A 319 -10.88 3.41 -21.94
N VAL A 320 -10.49 4.63 -22.30
CA VAL A 320 -9.11 5.03 -22.57
C VAL A 320 -8.74 6.15 -21.62
N PRO A 321 -7.68 6.04 -20.79
CA PRO A 321 -7.28 7.07 -19.84
C PRO A 321 -7.21 8.47 -20.41
N GLY A 322 -6.58 8.63 -21.57
CA GLY A 322 -6.43 9.92 -22.25
C GLY A 322 -7.73 10.57 -22.73
N GLN A 323 -8.85 9.85 -22.71
CA GLN A 323 -10.19 10.38 -23.02
C GLN A 323 -10.97 10.80 -21.77
N THR A 324 -10.37 10.69 -20.60
CA THR A 324 -10.99 11.00 -19.34
C THR A 324 -10.50 12.34 -18.78
N THR A 325 -11.33 13.01 -17.97
CA THR A 325 -10.99 14.31 -17.37
C THR A 325 -10.02 14.19 -16.19
N TRP A 326 -9.77 13.00 -15.69
CA TRP A 326 -8.90 12.74 -14.55
C TRP A 326 -7.47 12.35 -14.96
N TRP A 327 -7.19 12.11 -16.25
CA TRP A 327 -5.82 11.91 -16.72
C TRP A 327 -5.07 13.25 -16.73
N PRO A 328 -3.87 13.33 -16.14
CA PRO A 328 -3.12 14.59 -16.11
C PRO A 328 -2.77 15.09 -17.51
N ALA A 329 -2.98 16.38 -17.73
CA ALA A 329 -2.70 17.00 -19.03
C ALA A 329 -1.20 16.97 -19.34
N GLY A 330 -0.86 16.54 -20.56
CA GLY A 330 0.54 16.50 -21.03
C GLY A 330 1.32 15.25 -20.61
N ILE A 331 0.73 14.35 -19.83
CA ILE A 331 1.37 13.08 -19.46
C ILE A 331 1.01 12.01 -20.49
N GLU A 332 2.01 11.42 -21.13
CA GLU A 332 1.82 10.31 -22.08
C GLU A 332 1.93 8.95 -21.41
N TYR A 333 2.77 8.83 -20.38
CA TYR A 333 3.03 7.61 -19.65
C TYR A 333 3.14 7.89 -18.16
N MET A 334 2.50 7.09 -17.34
CA MET A 334 2.48 7.22 -15.90
C MET A 334 3.07 5.97 -15.24
N THR A 335 4.21 6.12 -14.61
CA THR A 335 4.89 5.06 -13.84
C THR A 335 4.32 4.89 -12.44
N GLN A 336 3.73 5.95 -11.88
CA GLN A 336 3.19 5.95 -10.54
C GLN A 336 1.93 5.09 -10.43
N SER A 337 1.65 4.63 -9.21
CA SER A 337 0.41 3.92 -8.88
C SER A 337 -0.78 4.85 -9.07
N PHE A 338 -1.84 4.28 -9.60
CA PHE A 338 -3.00 5.00 -10.03
C PHE A 338 -4.27 4.30 -9.56
N TRP A 339 -5.05 4.96 -8.74
CA TRP A 339 -6.36 4.49 -8.34
C TRP A 339 -7.39 4.77 -9.43
N TYR A 340 -8.17 3.76 -9.74
CA TYR A 340 -9.30 3.87 -10.63
C TYR A 340 -10.52 3.22 -10.00
N PHE A 341 -11.65 3.90 -10.00
CA PHE A 341 -12.87 3.43 -9.40
C PHE A 341 -14.10 3.81 -10.22
N TRP A 342 -15.18 3.04 -10.05
CA TRP A 342 -16.48 3.32 -10.62
C TRP A 342 -17.58 2.70 -9.76
N GLY A 343 -18.70 3.41 -9.69
CA GLY A 343 -19.90 2.94 -9.06
C GLY A 343 -20.79 2.22 -10.06
N ASN A 344 -21.46 1.18 -9.61
CA ASN A 344 -22.39 0.42 -10.40
C ASN A 344 -23.79 0.45 -9.77
N TRP A 345 -24.74 0.93 -10.53
CA TRP A 345 -26.14 0.78 -10.21
C TRP A 345 -26.85 0.16 -11.40
N TRP A 346 -27.37 -1.03 -11.20
CA TRP A 346 -28.10 -1.73 -12.25
C TRP A 346 -29.59 -1.43 -12.09
N THR A 347 -30.19 -0.80 -13.09
CA THR A 347 -31.64 -0.53 -13.09
C THR A 347 -32.38 -1.85 -13.01
N GLY A 348 -33.17 -2.05 -11.96
CA GLY A 348 -33.86 -3.33 -11.67
C GLY A 348 -33.05 -4.27 -10.78
N GLY A 349 -31.90 -3.81 -10.28
CA GLY A 349 -31.03 -4.61 -9.41
C GLY A 349 -30.09 -5.53 -10.17
N ILE A 350 -29.02 -5.92 -9.49
CA ILE A 350 -28.15 -7.00 -9.96
C ILE A 350 -28.87 -8.33 -9.78
N ALA A 351 -28.74 -9.24 -10.72
CA ALA A 351 -29.42 -10.54 -10.65
C ALA A 351 -28.68 -11.47 -9.70
N LEU A 352 -29.44 -12.32 -9.00
CA LEU A 352 -28.89 -13.37 -8.13
C LEU A 352 -27.90 -14.26 -8.88
N GLY A 353 -26.84 -14.69 -8.21
CA GLY A 353 -25.83 -15.60 -8.73
C GLY A 353 -24.42 -15.24 -8.31
N ASN A 354 -23.46 -16.05 -8.75
CA ASN A 354 -22.04 -15.81 -8.52
C ASN A 354 -21.50 -14.91 -9.63
N TRP A 355 -20.97 -13.75 -9.25
CA TRP A 355 -20.45 -12.77 -10.17
C TRP A 355 -18.94 -12.77 -10.17
N THR A 356 -18.36 -12.65 -11.37
CA THR A 356 -16.92 -12.42 -11.57
C THR A 356 -16.74 -11.22 -12.46
N VAL A 357 -15.83 -10.32 -12.05
CA VAL A 357 -15.43 -9.14 -12.81
C VAL A 357 -13.97 -9.28 -13.18
N GLN A 358 -13.71 -9.36 -14.47
CA GLN A 358 -12.38 -9.45 -15.02
C GLN A 358 -11.90 -8.09 -15.53
N PHE A 359 -10.66 -7.73 -15.21
CA PHE A 359 -10.00 -6.50 -15.63
C PHE A 359 -8.95 -6.78 -16.68
N PHE A 360 -8.98 -5.97 -17.72
CA PHE A 360 -8.04 -6.08 -18.82
C PHE A 360 -7.38 -4.74 -19.08
N ILE A 361 -6.09 -4.77 -19.42
CA ILE A 361 -5.36 -3.65 -20.00
C ILE A 361 -4.85 -4.12 -21.37
N ASN A 362 -5.18 -3.39 -22.45
CA ASN A 362 -4.83 -3.74 -23.82
C ASN A 362 -5.16 -5.19 -24.21
N SER A 363 -6.32 -5.67 -23.79
CA SER A 363 -6.80 -7.05 -24.01
C SER A 363 -6.13 -8.14 -23.15
N ASN A 364 -5.11 -7.82 -22.35
CA ASN A 364 -4.52 -8.75 -21.41
C ASN A 364 -5.31 -8.75 -20.11
N LEU A 365 -5.69 -9.92 -19.63
CA LEU A 365 -6.29 -10.09 -18.31
C LEU A 365 -5.21 -9.77 -17.25
N VAL A 366 -5.49 -8.78 -16.39
CA VAL A 366 -4.57 -8.34 -15.33
C VAL A 366 -5.06 -8.66 -13.93
N GLY A 367 -6.33 -9.00 -13.79
CA GLY A 367 -6.89 -9.43 -12.50
C GLY A 367 -8.37 -9.69 -12.56
N GLU A 368 -8.90 -10.31 -11.51
CA GLU A 368 -10.33 -10.56 -11.35
C GLU A 368 -10.74 -10.48 -9.89
N ASN A 369 -12.01 -10.18 -9.67
CA ASN A 369 -12.65 -10.16 -8.38
C ASN A 369 -14.00 -10.85 -8.49
N SER A 370 -14.38 -11.62 -7.48
CA SER A 370 -15.66 -12.31 -7.41
C SER A 370 -16.48 -11.86 -6.22
N PHE A 371 -17.80 -11.86 -6.37
CA PHE A 371 -18.75 -11.62 -5.31
C PHE A 371 -20.05 -12.39 -5.59
N ILE A 372 -20.87 -12.56 -4.56
CA ILE A 372 -22.15 -13.24 -4.66
C ILE A 372 -23.27 -12.19 -4.58
N CYS A 373 -24.24 -12.26 -5.48
CA CYS A 373 -25.51 -11.55 -5.32
C CYS A 373 -26.56 -12.53 -4.82
N ASP A 374 -27.03 -12.33 -3.61
CA ASP A 374 -28.08 -13.13 -2.99
C ASP A 374 -29.10 -12.25 -2.26
N ASP A 375 -30.18 -12.85 -1.77
CA ASP A 375 -31.23 -12.20 -1.01
C ASP A 375 -31.22 -12.58 0.48
N ILE A 376 -30.07 -13.09 0.95
CA ILE A 376 -29.89 -13.46 2.36
C ILE A 376 -29.73 -12.17 3.18
N PRO A 377 -30.58 -11.98 4.21
CA PRO A 377 -30.43 -10.83 5.11
C PRO A 377 -29.07 -10.86 5.82
N ASN A 378 -28.37 -9.75 5.78
CA ASN A 378 -27.11 -9.58 6.49
C ASN A 378 -27.33 -9.64 8.01
N GLN A 379 -26.47 -10.33 8.72
CA GLN A 379 -26.45 -10.38 10.17
C GLN A 379 -25.23 -9.59 10.69
N ALA A 380 -25.40 -8.97 11.83
CA ALA A 380 -24.29 -8.25 12.45
C ALA A 380 -23.26 -9.24 13.02
N PRO A 381 -21.96 -9.00 12.83
CA PRO A 381 -20.92 -9.83 13.39
C PRO A 381 -20.92 -9.82 14.93
N THR A 382 -20.46 -10.89 15.53
CA THR A 382 -20.32 -11.01 16.98
C THR A 382 -18.87 -11.37 17.31
N VAL A 383 -18.18 -10.51 18.04
CA VAL A 383 -16.83 -10.79 18.53
C VAL A 383 -16.93 -11.75 19.71
N ASP A 384 -16.20 -12.85 19.67
CA ASP A 384 -16.23 -13.86 20.71
C ASP A 384 -15.51 -13.35 21.97
N LEU A 385 -16.05 -13.69 23.14
CA LEU A 385 -15.39 -13.38 24.40
C LEU A 385 -14.08 -14.17 24.51
N GLN A 386 -12.95 -13.47 24.60
CA GLN A 386 -11.63 -14.05 24.80
C GLN A 386 -11.09 -13.66 26.17
N GLN A 387 -10.34 -14.56 26.82
CA GLN A 387 -9.74 -14.33 28.13
C GLN A 387 -8.28 -14.78 28.09
N PHE A 388 -7.40 -13.92 28.59
CA PHE A 388 -5.95 -14.15 28.64
C PHE A 388 -5.42 -13.91 30.04
N GLU A 389 -4.40 -14.66 30.45
CA GLU A 389 -3.60 -14.40 31.65
C GLU A 389 -2.27 -13.76 31.22
N VAL A 390 -1.96 -12.60 31.76
CA VAL A 390 -0.76 -11.81 31.39
C VAL A 390 -0.05 -11.38 32.69
N GLU A 391 1.26 -11.55 32.74
CA GLU A 391 2.07 -11.06 33.87
C GLU A 391 2.17 -9.53 33.85
N LEU A 392 2.38 -8.90 35.01
CA LEU A 392 2.49 -7.44 35.12
C LEU A 392 3.62 -6.89 34.25
N GLY A 393 3.29 -5.94 33.39
CA GLY A 393 4.22 -5.32 32.48
C GLY A 393 4.55 -6.14 31.21
N GLU A 394 4.06 -7.35 31.10
CA GLU A 394 4.24 -8.18 29.92
C GLU A 394 3.22 -7.82 28.82
N THR A 395 3.59 -8.10 27.59
CA THR A 395 2.77 -7.87 26.40
C THR A 395 2.38 -9.20 25.78
N ILE A 396 1.11 -9.36 25.47
CA ILE A 396 0.61 -10.47 24.63
C ILE A 396 0.12 -9.93 23.28
N THR A 397 0.18 -10.80 22.29
CA THR A 397 -0.39 -10.56 20.98
C THR A 397 -1.29 -11.71 20.58
N ASP A 398 -2.46 -11.43 20.04
CA ASP A 398 -3.38 -12.45 19.54
C ASP A 398 -4.32 -11.85 18.49
N GLU A 399 -5.24 -12.64 17.98
CA GLU A 399 -6.22 -12.30 16.97
C GLU A 399 -7.63 -12.44 17.48
N PHE A 400 -8.51 -11.49 17.14
CA PHE A 400 -9.93 -11.59 17.52
C PHE A 400 -10.61 -12.71 16.74
N THR A 401 -11.39 -13.52 17.46
CA THR A 401 -12.33 -14.45 16.85
C THR A 401 -13.70 -13.80 16.72
N VAL A 402 -14.38 -14.08 15.63
CA VAL A 402 -15.68 -13.49 15.31
C VAL A 402 -16.57 -14.50 14.61
N THR A 403 -17.86 -14.42 14.91
CA THR A 403 -18.91 -15.17 14.22
C THR A 403 -19.72 -14.19 13.36
N ASP A 404 -19.80 -14.48 12.06
CA ASP A 404 -20.50 -13.67 11.07
C ASP A 404 -21.04 -14.56 9.94
N ASP A 405 -22.01 -14.07 9.16
CA ASP A 405 -22.53 -14.72 7.95
C ASP A 405 -21.79 -14.28 6.67
N GLY A 406 -20.82 -13.36 6.81
CA GLY A 406 -19.92 -12.87 5.79
C GLY A 406 -18.50 -12.74 6.32
N ASN A 407 -17.73 -11.81 5.75
CA ASN A 407 -16.40 -11.49 6.26
C ASN A 407 -16.45 -10.32 7.25
N PRO A 408 -16.02 -10.51 8.50
CA PRO A 408 -15.79 -9.39 9.38
C PRO A 408 -14.74 -8.50 8.74
N PHE A 409 -15.13 -7.25 8.50
CA PHE A 409 -14.29 -6.36 7.71
C PHE A 409 -13.36 -5.51 8.55
N TRP A 410 -13.84 -5.02 9.70
CA TRP A 410 -13.09 -4.06 10.50
C TRP A 410 -13.38 -4.22 11.98
N PHE A 411 -12.33 -4.22 12.81
CA PHE A 411 -12.47 -4.25 14.26
C PHE A 411 -12.30 -2.85 14.85
N ASN A 412 -13.18 -2.52 15.79
CA ASN A 412 -13.20 -1.23 16.49
C ASN A 412 -12.93 -1.43 17.96
N LEU A 413 -12.05 -0.61 18.50
CA LEU A 413 -11.89 -0.49 19.95
C LEU A 413 -13.00 0.43 20.47
N GLU A 414 -13.91 -0.13 21.27
CA GLU A 414 -15.06 0.59 21.84
C GLU A 414 -14.75 1.15 23.24
N SER A 415 -13.84 0.51 23.95
CA SER A 415 -13.34 1.01 25.22
C SER A 415 -11.90 0.59 25.45
N ASP A 416 -11.10 1.52 25.94
CA ASP A 416 -9.75 1.24 26.42
C ASP A 416 -9.78 0.33 27.67
N PRO A 417 -8.64 -0.34 27.98
CA PRO A 417 -8.46 -1.08 29.22
C PRO A 417 -8.80 -0.22 30.44
N ASN A 418 -9.65 -0.73 31.34
CA ASN A 418 -10.21 0.06 32.42
C ASN A 418 -9.30 0.14 33.67
N ASN A 419 -8.19 -0.58 33.72
CA ASN A 419 -7.28 -0.65 34.86
C ASN A 419 -5.82 -0.33 34.52
N GLY A 420 -5.59 0.45 33.47
CA GLY A 420 -4.26 1.01 33.12
C GLY A 420 -3.39 0.17 32.22
N GLY A 421 -3.90 -0.93 31.69
CA GLY A 421 -3.27 -1.59 30.54
C GLY A 421 -3.33 -0.73 29.29
N SER A 422 -2.58 -1.10 28.27
CA SER A 422 -2.66 -0.49 26.94
C SER A 422 -2.96 -1.53 25.88
N ILE A 423 -3.73 -1.16 24.88
CA ILE A 423 -4.06 -2.02 23.75
C ILE A 423 -3.85 -1.28 22.43
N GLU A 424 -3.31 -1.98 21.47
CA GLU A 424 -3.23 -1.54 20.08
C GLU A 424 -3.85 -2.58 19.16
N LEU A 425 -4.69 -2.13 18.22
CA LEU A 425 -5.23 -2.97 17.16
C LEU A 425 -4.40 -2.81 15.90
N TYR A 426 -3.94 -3.90 15.32
CA TYR A 426 -3.08 -3.90 14.14
C TYR A 426 -3.41 -5.06 13.20
N GLY A 427 -2.61 -5.19 12.14
CA GLY A 427 -2.83 -6.17 11.07
C GLY A 427 -3.94 -5.75 10.11
N GLY A 428 -4.08 -6.48 9.02
CA GLY A 428 -5.15 -6.25 8.07
C GLY A 428 -6.51 -6.28 8.75
N ARG A 429 -7.34 -5.26 8.47
CA ARG A 429 -8.66 -5.10 9.06
C ARG A 429 -8.65 -4.89 10.59
N ARG A 430 -7.48 -4.61 11.19
CA ARG A 430 -7.28 -4.42 12.64
C ARG A 430 -7.74 -5.62 13.49
N ARG A 431 -7.63 -6.82 12.95
CA ARG A 431 -8.10 -8.05 13.62
C ARG A 431 -7.14 -8.61 14.66
N LYS A 432 -5.90 -8.13 14.68
CA LYS A 432 -4.88 -8.49 15.65
C LYS A 432 -4.78 -7.43 16.73
N PHE A 433 -4.38 -7.83 17.91
CA PHE A 433 -4.13 -6.90 19.00
C PHE A 433 -2.83 -7.21 19.74
N SER A 434 -2.26 -6.15 20.30
CA SER A 434 -1.18 -6.20 21.26
C SER A 434 -1.70 -5.57 22.54
N TYR A 435 -1.72 -6.32 23.64
CA TYR A 435 -2.11 -5.82 24.95
C TYR A 435 -0.94 -5.90 25.91
N THR A 436 -0.63 -4.79 26.58
CA THR A 436 0.38 -4.70 27.65
C THR A 436 -0.29 -4.52 28.99
N ALA A 437 -0.02 -5.43 29.92
CA ALA A 437 -0.55 -5.37 31.27
C ALA A 437 0.08 -4.22 32.08
N PRO A 438 -0.68 -3.53 32.96
CA PRO A 438 -0.12 -2.49 33.82
C PRO A 438 0.87 -3.05 34.82
N MET A 439 1.85 -2.24 35.24
CA MET A 439 2.91 -2.64 36.18
C MET A 439 2.44 -2.71 37.62
N ASP A 440 1.35 -2.03 37.99
CA ASP A 440 0.93 -1.74 39.36
C ASP A 440 -0.49 -2.20 39.70
N PHE A 441 -1.14 -2.94 38.82
CA PHE A 441 -2.49 -3.46 39.03
C PHE A 441 -2.55 -4.97 38.84
N ASN A 442 -2.98 -5.69 39.86
CA ASN A 442 -3.24 -7.13 39.81
C ASN A 442 -4.74 -7.39 39.89
N GLY A 443 -5.36 -7.73 38.79
CA GLY A 443 -6.80 -7.94 38.66
C GLY A 443 -7.19 -8.21 37.22
N SER A 444 -8.47 -8.02 36.92
CA SER A 444 -8.98 -8.18 35.54
C SER A 444 -9.08 -6.83 34.88
N ASP A 445 -8.50 -6.72 33.72
CA ASP A 445 -8.75 -5.61 32.79
C ASP A 445 -9.81 -6.03 31.78
N VAL A 446 -10.66 -5.10 31.37
CA VAL A 446 -11.76 -5.36 30.44
C VAL A 446 -11.68 -4.36 29.29
N ILE A 447 -11.77 -4.89 28.08
CA ILE A 447 -11.65 -4.16 26.83
C ILE A 447 -12.89 -4.46 26.01
N GLY A 448 -13.54 -3.42 25.50
CA GLY A 448 -14.68 -3.56 24.59
C GLY A 448 -14.23 -3.49 23.14
N VAL A 449 -14.61 -4.49 22.37
CA VAL A 449 -14.32 -4.57 20.94
C VAL A 449 -15.58 -4.92 20.16
N SER A 450 -15.84 -4.23 19.07
CA SER A 450 -16.87 -4.59 18.09
C SER A 450 -16.25 -4.92 16.73
N ALA A 451 -16.99 -5.63 15.89
CA ALA A 451 -16.63 -5.85 14.51
C ALA A 451 -17.69 -5.25 13.59
N THR A 452 -17.25 -4.72 12.46
CA THR A 452 -18.12 -4.29 11.36
C THR A 452 -17.91 -5.25 10.20
N ASP A 453 -18.99 -5.74 9.60
CA ASP A 453 -18.94 -6.62 8.44
C ASP A 453 -18.62 -5.88 7.14
N ASP A 454 -18.48 -6.64 6.06
CA ASP A 454 -18.24 -6.14 4.72
C ASP A 454 -19.44 -5.35 4.14
N ARG A 455 -20.62 -5.46 4.73
CA ARG A 455 -21.85 -4.70 4.39
C ARG A 455 -22.03 -3.46 5.26
N GLY A 456 -21.09 -3.18 6.16
CA GLY A 456 -21.09 -1.98 7.00
C GLY A 456 -21.99 -2.07 8.24
N VAL A 457 -22.44 -3.25 8.65
CA VAL A 457 -23.20 -3.44 9.87
C VAL A 457 -22.26 -3.77 11.01
N THR A 458 -22.35 -2.99 12.10
CA THR A 458 -21.52 -3.19 13.29
C THR A 458 -22.26 -4.05 14.30
N GLY A 459 -21.60 -5.07 14.80
CA GLY A 459 -22.11 -5.95 15.83
C GLY A 459 -22.03 -5.35 17.25
N PRO A 460 -22.63 -6.01 18.23
CA PRO A 460 -22.53 -5.57 19.62
C PRO A 460 -21.09 -5.69 20.14
N THR A 461 -20.78 -4.83 21.11
CA THR A 461 -19.54 -4.86 21.89
C THR A 461 -19.54 -6.00 22.89
#